data_82b768432db721d4f0309c42b36959c5
#
_entry.id   82b768432db721d4f0309c42b36959c5
#
_cell.length_a   1.000
_cell.length_b   1.000
_cell.length_c   1.000
_cell.angle_alpha   90.00
_cell.angle_beta   90.00
_cell.angle_gamma   90.00
#
_symmetry.space_group_name_H-M   'P 1'
#
loop_
_entity.id
_entity.type
_entity.pdbx_description
1 polymer ?
#
loop_
_entity_poly.entity_id
_entity_poly.type
_entity_poly.pdbx_seq_one_letter_code
_entity_poly.pdbx_strand_id
1 'polypeptide(L)'
;MLSEMPRLAFLLFLSVLSMGQRRPDVGSIVATGQHLVEAGQLAEARQLYESAVRDLPDSSDLRFELGMVYLRERNWPKAIENYQRSLSTNPNRVKALFYLAEAYSMNSEVGQARDTLARAVDISPDDAQVRQKYGEYLSAKLETRNQGLRQFQRARQLNPNLPRIDFDIGKAQFDLTDFSSAASSFEAELKKSPGDGDASYFLAESSAKLGVWEKARHYYEYALAHGRADGAAYYGLGRSLVELDDFGASLAPLQRALAVQPSLVQAHFQLGRAYERLGRFEEASHENKLFTAMNARVDTSSELRGSEMEEAWKHVRPLLAENKEQQALEYLAKLPDTDPAIPGSSYYLLGEMYFTLGRNDDAARALLTASKLSPNDAQIAAYLGMMQLASGQISAGEQSLEAALTLDAANPLALIGMGGIRYRQGQWQDAIQYLERSRTADPNSLFLLCDAYFRVGKKQDALLTTEVIRALGADQRTLMDSVDELLKRYQSSEPRSER
;
A
#
# COMPACT_ATOMS: atom_id res chain seq x y z
N MET A 1 -37.76 -15.20 -29.09
CA MET A 1 -36.97 -15.68 -30.24
C MET A 1 -35.49 -15.30 -30.14
N LEU A 2 -34.93 -15.10 -28.93
CA LEU A 2 -33.51 -14.72 -28.73
C LEU A 2 -32.74 -15.69 -27.81
N SER A 3 -33.34 -16.82 -27.39
CA SER A 3 -32.69 -17.80 -26.46
C SER A 3 -32.07 -19.02 -27.15
N GLU A 4 -32.09 -19.13 -28.46
CA GLU A 4 -31.60 -20.32 -29.17
C GLU A 4 -30.30 -20.12 -29.99
N MET A 5 -29.83 -18.89 -30.12
CA MET A 5 -28.63 -18.61 -30.94
C MET A 5 -27.29 -19.19 -30.41
N PRO A 6 -27.02 -19.31 -29.11
CA PRO A 6 -25.75 -19.88 -28.65
C PRO A 6 -25.60 -21.39 -28.91
N ARG A 7 -26.70 -22.14 -28.97
CA ARG A 7 -26.65 -23.59 -29.29
C ARG A 7 -26.39 -23.87 -30.75
N LEU A 8 -26.80 -22.99 -31.66
CA LEU A 8 -26.56 -23.15 -33.11
C LEU A 8 -25.06 -22.94 -33.46
N ALA A 9 -24.38 -22.00 -32.83
CA ALA A 9 -22.94 -21.78 -33.06
C ALA A 9 -22.09 -22.99 -32.59
N PHE A 10 -22.48 -23.60 -31.47
CA PHE A 10 -21.81 -24.80 -30.93
C PHE A 10 -22.12 -26.06 -31.78
N LEU A 11 -23.32 -26.20 -32.31
CA LEU A 11 -23.73 -27.29 -33.21
C LEU A 11 -23.10 -27.17 -34.60
N LEU A 12 -22.90 -25.96 -35.12
CA LEU A 12 -22.16 -25.72 -36.36
C LEU A 12 -20.67 -26.09 -36.18
N PHE A 13 -20.08 -25.89 -35.02
CA PHE A 13 -18.71 -26.28 -34.75
C PHE A 13 -18.55 -27.81 -34.67
N LEU A 14 -19.51 -28.52 -34.07
CA LEU A 14 -19.52 -30.00 -34.05
C LEU A 14 -19.76 -30.61 -35.42
N SER A 15 -20.50 -29.96 -36.32
CA SER A 15 -20.71 -30.44 -37.68
C SER A 15 -19.49 -30.25 -38.62
N VAL A 16 -18.63 -29.28 -38.33
CA VAL A 16 -17.36 -29.07 -39.05
C VAL A 16 -16.31 -30.11 -38.66
N LEU A 17 -16.38 -30.65 -37.44
CA LEU A 17 -15.51 -31.74 -36.98
C LEU A 17 -15.79 -33.12 -37.58
N SER A 18 -16.96 -33.31 -38.25
CA SER A 18 -17.36 -34.59 -38.83
C SER A 18 -17.06 -34.74 -40.32
N MET A 19 -16.56 -33.73 -41.02
CA MET A 19 -16.12 -33.80 -42.42
C MET A 19 -14.62 -33.70 -42.53
N GLY A 20 -14.01 -34.85 -42.69
CA GLY A 20 -12.67 -35.19 -43.22
C GLY A 20 -11.56 -34.13 -43.16
N GLN A 21 -10.59 -34.29 -42.24
CA GLN A 21 -9.17 -33.83 -42.27
C GLN A 21 -8.82 -32.48 -42.94
N ARG A 22 -9.64 -31.46 -42.80
CA ARG A 22 -9.11 -30.09 -42.92
C ARG A 22 -8.63 -29.67 -41.53
N ARG A 23 -7.32 -29.39 -41.38
CA ARG A 23 -6.78 -28.73 -40.17
C ARG A 23 -7.71 -27.54 -39.88
N PRO A 24 -8.21 -27.40 -38.64
CA PRO A 24 -9.10 -26.29 -38.32
C PRO A 24 -8.38 -24.98 -38.65
N ASP A 25 -9.07 -24.11 -39.38
CA ASP A 25 -8.55 -22.79 -39.73
C ASP A 25 -8.36 -21.97 -38.48
N VAL A 26 -7.12 -21.75 -38.08
CA VAL A 26 -6.76 -20.98 -36.86
C VAL A 26 -7.41 -19.60 -36.87
N GLY A 27 -7.45 -18.95 -38.06
CA GLY A 27 -8.07 -17.63 -38.20
C GLY A 27 -9.55 -17.63 -37.83
N SER A 28 -10.31 -18.64 -38.28
CA SER A 28 -11.73 -18.81 -37.96
C SER A 28 -11.96 -19.07 -36.47
N ILE A 29 -11.12 -19.89 -35.83
CA ILE A 29 -11.19 -20.17 -34.39
C ILE A 29 -10.91 -18.89 -33.60
N VAL A 30 -9.86 -18.14 -33.97
CA VAL A 30 -9.51 -16.87 -33.30
C VAL A 30 -10.67 -15.87 -33.43
N ALA A 31 -11.24 -15.69 -34.63
CA ALA A 31 -12.37 -14.78 -34.84
C ALA A 31 -13.59 -15.16 -33.99
N THR A 32 -13.93 -16.46 -33.95
CA THR A 32 -15.04 -16.95 -33.13
C THR A 32 -14.81 -16.70 -31.63
N GLY A 33 -13.60 -17.01 -31.14
CA GLY A 33 -13.24 -16.82 -29.75
C GLY A 33 -13.21 -15.34 -29.35
N GLN A 34 -12.69 -14.47 -30.21
CA GLN A 34 -12.72 -13.01 -29.98
C GLN A 34 -14.16 -12.49 -29.89
N HIS A 35 -15.07 -12.93 -30.75
CA HIS A 35 -16.48 -12.59 -30.66
C HIS A 35 -17.13 -13.05 -29.33
N LEU A 36 -16.79 -14.27 -28.85
CA LEU A 36 -17.22 -14.75 -27.53
C LEU A 36 -16.69 -13.88 -26.39
N VAL A 37 -15.45 -13.46 -26.48
CA VAL A 37 -14.82 -12.56 -25.50
C VAL A 37 -15.49 -11.19 -25.50
N GLU A 38 -15.82 -10.63 -26.66
CA GLU A 38 -16.55 -9.34 -26.80
C GLU A 38 -17.97 -9.45 -26.25
N ALA A 39 -18.61 -10.62 -26.41
CA ALA A 39 -19.94 -10.91 -25.83
C ALA A 39 -19.90 -11.20 -24.32
N GLY A 40 -18.72 -11.17 -23.67
CA GLY A 40 -18.54 -11.48 -22.25
C GLY A 40 -18.61 -12.99 -21.91
N GLN A 41 -18.65 -13.85 -22.90
CA GLN A 41 -18.75 -15.31 -22.78
C GLN A 41 -17.35 -15.93 -22.60
N LEU A 42 -16.66 -15.56 -21.49
CA LEU A 42 -15.26 -15.98 -21.26
C LEU A 42 -15.10 -17.49 -21.09
N ALA A 43 -16.06 -18.17 -20.46
CA ALA A 43 -16.00 -19.63 -20.26
C ALA A 43 -16.07 -20.41 -21.57
N GLU A 44 -16.93 -19.98 -22.49
CA GLU A 44 -17.07 -20.57 -23.83
C GLU A 44 -15.84 -20.28 -24.68
N ALA A 45 -15.33 -19.05 -24.65
CA ALA A 45 -14.07 -18.69 -25.33
C ALA A 45 -12.90 -19.54 -24.83
N ARG A 46 -12.79 -19.75 -23.53
CA ARG A 46 -11.78 -20.61 -22.92
C ARG A 46 -11.89 -22.04 -23.43
N GLN A 47 -13.09 -22.65 -23.36
CA GLN A 47 -13.30 -24.02 -23.82
C GLN A 47 -12.93 -24.19 -25.31
N LEU A 48 -13.30 -23.22 -26.15
CA LEU A 48 -12.95 -23.19 -27.56
C LEU A 48 -11.42 -23.19 -27.75
N TYR A 49 -10.72 -22.25 -27.11
CA TYR A 49 -9.26 -22.12 -27.25
C TYR A 49 -8.51 -23.29 -26.61
N GLU A 50 -8.93 -23.78 -25.44
CA GLU A 50 -8.34 -24.97 -24.81
C GLU A 50 -8.48 -26.22 -25.70
N SER A 51 -9.61 -26.38 -26.37
CA SER A 51 -9.80 -27.47 -27.34
C SER A 51 -8.87 -27.30 -28.53
N ALA A 52 -8.85 -26.10 -29.13
CA ALA A 52 -8.02 -25.81 -30.31
C ALA A 52 -6.50 -25.96 -30.01
N VAL A 53 -6.08 -25.56 -28.81
CA VAL A 53 -4.67 -25.74 -28.38
C VAL A 53 -4.30 -27.19 -28.13
N ARG A 54 -5.23 -28.10 -27.80
CA ARG A 54 -4.95 -29.55 -27.76
C ARG A 54 -4.64 -30.11 -29.14
N ASP A 55 -5.37 -29.62 -30.15
CA ASP A 55 -5.17 -30.07 -31.55
C ASP A 55 -3.96 -29.40 -32.22
N LEU A 56 -3.66 -28.16 -31.84
CA LEU A 56 -2.59 -27.30 -32.36
C LEU A 56 -1.75 -26.70 -31.23
N PRO A 57 -0.95 -27.51 -30.50
CA PRO A 57 -0.27 -27.09 -29.26
C PRO A 57 0.76 -25.97 -29.47
N ASP A 58 1.36 -25.90 -30.69
CA ASP A 58 2.40 -24.95 -31.03
C ASP A 58 1.88 -23.70 -31.75
N SER A 59 0.56 -23.52 -31.84
CA SER A 59 -0.02 -22.32 -32.44
C SER A 59 0.19 -21.11 -31.51
N SER A 60 1.12 -20.22 -31.92
CA SER A 60 1.37 -18.95 -31.20
C SER A 60 0.12 -18.09 -31.06
N ASP A 61 -0.77 -18.09 -32.07
CA ASP A 61 -1.99 -17.28 -32.04
C ASP A 61 -3.01 -17.82 -31.04
N LEU A 62 -3.27 -19.13 -31.06
CA LEU A 62 -4.21 -19.75 -30.12
C LEU A 62 -3.71 -19.65 -28.67
N ARG A 63 -2.42 -19.82 -28.45
CA ARG A 63 -1.80 -19.64 -27.13
C ARG A 63 -1.91 -18.18 -26.64
N PHE A 64 -1.71 -17.23 -27.53
CA PHE A 64 -1.88 -15.82 -27.21
C PHE A 64 -3.34 -15.51 -26.80
N GLU A 65 -4.31 -15.92 -27.60
CA GLU A 65 -5.73 -15.68 -27.32
C GLU A 65 -6.21 -16.38 -26.05
N LEU A 66 -5.75 -17.62 -25.81
CA LEU A 66 -6.03 -18.32 -24.56
C LEU A 66 -5.42 -17.58 -23.35
N GLY A 67 -4.22 -17.04 -23.50
CA GLY A 67 -3.58 -16.17 -22.49
C GLY A 67 -4.43 -14.92 -22.19
N MET A 68 -4.99 -14.30 -23.24
CA MET A 68 -5.90 -13.14 -23.09
C MET A 68 -7.19 -13.49 -22.32
N VAL A 69 -7.77 -14.67 -22.56
CA VAL A 69 -8.95 -15.13 -21.82
C VAL A 69 -8.60 -15.33 -20.33
N TYR A 70 -7.49 -16.03 -20.03
CA TYR A 70 -7.05 -16.22 -18.64
C TYR A 70 -6.69 -14.91 -17.95
N LEU A 71 -6.14 -13.93 -18.65
CA LEU A 71 -5.87 -12.59 -18.13
C LEU A 71 -7.18 -11.91 -17.69
N ARG A 72 -8.24 -11.99 -18.52
CA ARG A 72 -9.57 -11.43 -18.18
C ARG A 72 -10.25 -12.19 -17.04
N GLU A 73 -10.03 -13.49 -16.91
CA GLU A 73 -10.49 -14.32 -15.79
C GLU A 73 -9.67 -14.12 -14.51
N ARG A 74 -8.63 -13.26 -14.53
CA ARG A 74 -7.67 -13.04 -13.44
C ARG A 74 -6.91 -14.29 -13.01
N ASN A 75 -6.75 -15.24 -13.93
CA ASN A 75 -5.92 -16.43 -13.72
C ASN A 75 -4.49 -16.17 -14.25
N TRP A 76 -3.75 -15.36 -13.48
CA TRP A 76 -2.44 -14.87 -13.87
C TRP A 76 -1.44 -15.98 -14.19
N PRO A 77 -1.31 -17.06 -13.38
CA PRO A 77 -0.36 -18.14 -13.69
C PRO A 77 -0.63 -18.81 -15.04
N LYS A 78 -1.90 -19.08 -15.37
CA LYS A 78 -2.25 -19.67 -16.66
C LYS A 78 -2.08 -18.70 -17.83
N ALA A 79 -2.33 -17.41 -17.60
CA ALA A 79 -2.05 -16.38 -18.60
C ALA A 79 -0.55 -16.35 -18.93
N ILE A 80 0.31 -16.31 -17.89
CA ILE A 80 1.78 -16.35 -18.02
C ILE A 80 2.22 -17.57 -18.82
N GLU A 81 1.76 -18.77 -18.42
CA GLU A 81 2.11 -20.02 -19.13
C GLU A 81 1.79 -19.95 -20.62
N ASN A 82 0.59 -19.47 -20.96
CA ASN A 82 0.15 -19.45 -22.35
C ASN A 82 0.88 -18.37 -23.17
N TYR A 83 1.18 -17.20 -22.59
CA TYR A 83 2.01 -16.20 -23.28
C TYR A 83 3.45 -16.69 -23.48
N GLN A 84 4.04 -17.34 -22.47
CA GLN A 84 5.38 -17.96 -22.62
C GLN A 84 5.41 -19.00 -23.75
N ARG A 85 4.38 -19.86 -23.84
CA ARG A 85 4.25 -20.84 -24.93
C ARG A 85 4.00 -20.16 -26.29
N SER A 86 3.22 -19.06 -26.34
CA SER A 86 3.10 -18.26 -27.56
C SER A 86 4.46 -17.71 -28.01
N LEU A 87 5.27 -17.24 -27.08
CA LEU A 87 6.59 -16.68 -27.32
C LEU A 87 7.66 -17.74 -27.63
N SER A 88 7.50 -18.99 -27.20
CA SER A 88 8.41 -20.07 -27.57
C SER A 88 8.37 -20.37 -29.06
N THR A 89 7.20 -20.19 -29.69
CA THR A 89 7.00 -20.38 -31.13
C THR A 89 7.22 -19.08 -31.92
N ASN A 90 6.81 -17.94 -31.37
CA ASN A 90 7.02 -16.62 -31.98
C ASN A 90 7.70 -15.66 -30.96
N PRO A 91 9.04 -15.71 -30.82
CA PRO A 91 9.78 -14.97 -29.81
C PRO A 91 9.66 -13.44 -29.90
N ASN A 92 9.32 -12.92 -31.06
CA ASN A 92 9.26 -11.47 -31.35
C ASN A 92 7.84 -10.94 -31.41
N ARG A 93 6.86 -11.67 -30.89
CA ARG A 93 5.47 -11.20 -30.81
C ARG A 93 5.34 -10.13 -29.72
N VAL A 94 5.50 -8.86 -30.07
CA VAL A 94 5.49 -7.71 -29.14
C VAL A 94 4.21 -7.67 -28.29
N LYS A 95 3.04 -7.94 -28.89
CA LYS A 95 1.78 -8.01 -28.14
C LYS A 95 1.82 -9.08 -27.05
N ALA A 96 2.42 -10.24 -27.30
CA ALA A 96 2.52 -11.29 -26.29
C ALA A 96 3.48 -10.89 -25.16
N LEU A 97 4.58 -10.21 -25.46
CA LEU A 97 5.48 -9.64 -24.45
C LEU A 97 4.79 -8.59 -23.61
N PHE A 98 4.00 -7.70 -24.23
CA PHE A 98 3.25 -6.66 -23.52
C PHE A 98 2.27 -7.27 -22.50
N TYR A 99 1.42 -8.21 -22.94
CA TYR A 99 0.44 -8.84 -22.04
C TYR A 99 1.08 -9.84 -21.06
N LEU A 100 2.21 -10.46 -21.40
CA LEU A 100 3.00 -11.24 -20.45
C LEU A 100 3.50 -10.37 -19.30
N ALA A 101 4.00 -9.18 -19.62
CA ALA A 101 4.45 -8.24 -18.59
C ALA A 101 3.28 -7.77 -17.70
N GLU A 102 2.11 -7.55 -18.28
CA GLU A 102 0.90 -7.25 -17.50
C GLU A 102 0.52 -8.42 -16.58
N ALA A 103 0.53 -9.65 -17.08
CA ALA A 103 0.25 -10.84 -16.29
C ALA A 103 1.27 -11.04 -15.14
N TYR A 104 2.57 -10.82 -15.40
CA TYR A 104 3.61 -10.82 -14.37
C TYR A 104 3.36 -9.78 -13.30
N SER A 105 2.99 -8.56 -13.70
CA SER A 105 2.67 -7.49 -12.76
C SER A 105 1.51 -7.86 -11.85
N MET A 106 0.43 -8.37 -12.42
CA MET A 106 -0.74 -8.80 -11.66
C MET A 106 -0.47 -10.02 -10.78
N ASN A 107 0.56 -10.80 -11.10
CA ASN A 107 1.06 -11.90 -10.27
C ASN A 107 2.16 -11.45 -9.28
N SER A 108 2.36 -10.13 -9.13
CA SER A 108 3.38 -9.51 -8.26
C SER A 108 4.83 -9.82 -8.67
N GLU A 109 5.09 -10.20 -9.91
CA GLU A 109 6.40 -10.53 -10.46
C GLU A 109 7.00 -9.32 -11.20
N VAL A 110 7.12 -8.19 -10.50
CA VAL A 110 7.46 -6.86 -11.08
C VAL A 110 8.79 -6.85 -11.83
N GLY A 111 9.80 -7.61 -11.35
CA GLY A 111 11.09 -7.74 -12.02
C GLY A 111 10.95 -8.37 -13.41
N GLN A 112 10.22 -9.48 -13.51
CA GLN A 112 9.98 -10.19 -14.78
C GLN A 112 9.13 -9.33 -15.75
N ALA A 113 8.16 -8.58 -15.21
CA ALA A 113 7.37 -7.64 -16.01
C ALA A 113 8.27 -6.57 -16.66
N ARG A 114 9.16 -5.95 -15.89
CA ARG A 114 10.11 -4.95 -16.38
C ARG A 114 11.04 -5.52 -17.47
N ASP A 115 11.65 -6.69 -17.22
CA ASP A 115 12.63 -7.29 -18.14
C ASP A 115 11.94 -7.75 -19.44
N THR A 116 10.69 -8.20 -19.34
CA THR A 116 9.86 -8.55 -20.50
C THR A 116 9.55 -7.31 -21.37
N LEU A 117 9.23 -6.17 -20.74
CA LEU A 117 8.99 -4.90 -21.45
C LEU A 117 10.28 -4.34 -22.06
N ALA A 118 11.41 -4.46 -21.38
CA ALA A 118 12.71 -4.09 -21.95
C ALA A 118 12.94 -4.82 -23.28
N ARG A 119 12.74 -6.13 -23.29
CA ARG A 119 12.81 -6.95 -24.52
C ARG A 119 11.79 -6.51 -25.58
N ALA A 120 10.58 -6.16 -25.19
CA ALA A 120 9.56 -5.66 -26.13
C ALA A 120 9.99 -4.34 -26.79
N VAL A 121 10.61 -3.42 -26.03
CA VAL A 121 11.17 -2.15 -26.55
C VAL A 121 12.34 -2.40 -27.50
N ASP A 122 13.21 -3.39 -27.21
CA ASP A 122 14.33 -3.74 -28.10
C ASP A 122 13.84 -4.27 -29.45
N ILE A 123 12.74 -5.07 -29.44
CA ILE A 123 12.16 -5.63 -30.69
C ILE A 123 11.37 -4.56 -31.46
N SER A 124 10.64 -3.69 -30.78
CA SER A 124 9.82 -2.64 -31.39
C SER A 124 10.10 -1.28 -30.75
N PRO A 125 11.23 -0.66 -31.11
CA PRO A 125 11.66 0.59 -30.49
C PRO A 125 10.76 1.79 -30.77
N ASP A 126 9.89 1.70 -31.78
CA ASP A 126 8.95 2.77 -32.14
C ASP A 126 7.51 2.50 -31.71
N ASP A 127 7.28 1.46 -30.88
CA ASP A 127 5.99 1.22 -30.26
C ASP A 127 5.81 2.14 -29.03
N ALA A 128 4.97 3.15 -29.19
CA ALA A 128 4.72 4.15 -28.16
C ALA A 128 4.05 3.60 -26.91
N GLN A 129 3.15 2.60 -27.06
CA GLN A 129 2.43 2.00 -25.92
C GLN A 129 3.38 1.13 -25.08
N VAL A 130 4.22 0.34 -25.73
CA VAL A 130 5.23 -0.50 -25.07
C VAL A 130 6.21 0.39 -24.29
N ARG A 131 6.66 1.51 -24.88
CA ARG A 131 7.53 2.47 -24.18
C ARG A 131 6.85 3.13 -23.00
N GLN A 132 5.59 3.55 -23.13
CA GLN A 132 4.84 4.12 -22.02
C GLN A 132 4.76 3.10 -20.87
N LYS A 133 4.38 1.86 -21.17
CA LYS A 133 4.29 0.81 -20.16
C LYS A 133 5.64 0.50 -19.50
N TYR A 134 6.71 0.44 -20.27
CA TYR A 134 8.07 0.26 -19.74
C TYR A 134 8.49 1.44 -18.84
N GLY A 135 8.12 2.67 -19.22
CA GLY A 135 8.33 3.88 -18.43
C GLY A 135 7.67 3.81 -17.05
N GLU A 136 6.45 3.27 -16.95
CA GLU A 136 5.74 3.07 -15.68
C GLU A 136 6.57 2.22 -14.70
N TYR A 137 7.09 1.07 -15.17
CA TYR A 137 7.89 0.18 -14.32
C TYR A 137 9.23 0.78 -13.92
N LEU A 138 9.88 1.51 -14.82
CA LEU A 138 11.13 2.18 -14.51
C LEU A 138 10.94 3.34 -13.52
N SER A 139 9.79 4.03 -13.58
CA SER A 139 9.49 5.17 -12.70
C SER A 139 9.14 4.76 -11.27
N ALA A 140 8.80 3.49 -11.04
CA ALA A 140 8.46 2.98 -9.71
C ALA A 140 9.66 3.00 -8.72
N LYS A 141 10.89 2.87 -9.23
CA LYS A 141 12.10 2.90 -8.42
C LYS A 141 12.88 4.21 -8.63
N LEU A 142 13.41 4.76 -7.54
CA LEU A 142 14.14 6.04 -7.57
C LEU A 142 15.33 6.01 -8.54
N GLU A 143 16.12 4.92 -8.53
CA GLU A 143 17.32 4.75 -9.32
C GLU A 143 17.06 4.70 -10.83
N THR A 144 15.88 4.23 -11.24
CA THR A 144 15.48 4.09 -12.65
C THR A 144 14.49 5.16 -13.12
N ARG A 145 14.02 6.04 -12.25
CA ARG A 145 12.98 7.04 -12.55
C ARG A 145 13.35 7.96 -13.72
N ASN A 146 14.62 8.41 -13.79
CA ASN A 146 15.11 9.16 -14.94
C ASN A 146 15.05 8.37 -16.25
N GLN A 147 15.23 7.06 -16.20
CA GLN A 147 15.08 6.21 -17.39
C GLN A 147 13.61 6.11 -17.79
N GLY A 148 12.70 5.97 -16.82
CA GLY A 148 11.26 6.01 -17.04
C GLY A 148 10.81 7.28 -17.74
N LEU A 149 11.25 8.46 -17.24
CA LEU A 149 10.96 9.74 -17.87
C LEU A 149 11.40 9.79 -19.34
N ARG A 150 12.59 9.27 -19.66
CA ARG A 150 13.05 9.19 -21.06
C ARG A 150 12.16 8.29 -21.93
N GLN A 151 11.65 7.16 -21.39
CA GLN A 151 10.72 6.31 -22.12
C GLN A 151 9.40 7.03 -22.41
N PHE A 152 8.83 7.73 -21.44
CA PHE A 152 7.62 8.54 -21.63
C PHE A 152 7.81 9.65 -22.65
N GLN A 153 8.91 10.39 -22.58
CA GLN A 153 9.23 11.44 -23.55
C GLN A 153 9.35 10.87 -24.97
N ARG A 154 9.98 9.70 -25.14
CA ARG A 154 10.06 9.04 -26.44
C ARG A 154 8.70 8.51 -26.91
N ALA A 155 7.90 7.96 -26.02
CA ALA A 155 6.52 7.54 -26.32
C ALA A 155 5.67 8.72 -26.81
N ARG A 156 5.76 9.88 -26.15
CA ARG A 156 5.08 11.11 -26.58
C ARG A 156 5.53 11.62 -27.95
N GLN A 157 6.84 11.52 -28.25
CA GLN A 157 7.35 11.89 -29.58
C GLN A 157 6.78 10.98 -30.69
N LEU A 158 6.63 9.70 -30.40
CA LEU A 158 6.09 8.70 -31.34
C LEU A 158 4.57 8.83 -31.51
N ASN A 159 3.86 9.06 -30.42
CA ASN A 159 2.41 9.27 -30.43
C ASN A 159 2.03 10.34 -29.39
N PRO A 160 1.89 11.61 -29.79
CA PRO A 160 1.49 12.69 -28.88
C PRO A 160 0.08 12.52 -28.27
N ASN A 161 -0.77 11.69 -28.88
CA ASN A 161 -2.15 11.45 -28.46
C ASN A 161 -2.31 10.19 -27.61
N LEU A 162 -1.21 9.58 -27.14
CA LEU A 162 -1.32 8.48 -26.17
C LEU A 162 -2.10 8.95 -24.93
N PRO A 163 -3.06 8.16 -24.46
CA PRO A 163 -3.80 8.47 -23.25
C PRO A 163 -2.84 8.69 -22.07
N ARG A 164 -3.03 9.78 -21.33
CA ARG A 164 -2.31 10.12 -20.11
C ARG A 164 -0.78 10.27 -20.24
N ILE A 165 -0.22 10.34 -21.47
CA ILE A 165 1.24 10.43 -21.64
C ILE A 165 1.84 11.69 -21.02
N ASP A 166 1.14 12.84 -21.11
CA ASP A 166 1.60 14.08 -20.48
C ASP A 166 1.44 14.00 -18.96
N PHE A 167 0.44 13.27 -18.44
CA PHE A 167 0.30 12.98 -17.02
C PHE A 167 1.49 12.13 -16.52
N ASP A 168 1.85 11.07 -17.23
CA ASP A 168 2.95 10.17 -16.84
C ASP A 168 4.29 10.90 -16.82
N ILE A 169 4.52 11.78 -17.80
CA ILE A 169 5.68 12.68 -17.85
C ILE A 169 5.66 13.62 -16.63
N GLY A 170 4.53 14.29 -16.39
CA GLY A 170 4.38 15.22 -15.28
C GLY A 170 4.59 14.53 -13.93
N LYS A 171 4.05 13.33 -13.76
CA LYS A 171 4.23 12.55 -12.53
C LYS A 171 5.69 12.16 -12.30
N ALA A 172 6.39 11.69 -13.35
CA ALA A 172 7.81 11.37 -13.25
C ALA A 172 8.67 12.62 -12.93
N GLN A 173 8.36 13.78 -13.54
CA GLN A 173 9.02 15.06 -13.25
C GLN A 173 8.74 15.52 -11.82
N PHE A 174 7.50 15.41 -11.34
CA PHE A 174 7.12 15.72 -9.96
C PHE A 174 7.90 14.88 -8.96
N ASP A 175 7.98 13.57 -9.20
CA ASP A 175 8.71 12.62 -8.35
C ASP A 175 10.23 12.83 -8.39
N LEU A 176 10.74 13.50 -9.45
CA LEU A 176 12.12 13.97 -9.58
C LEU A 176 12.30 15.40 -9.03
N THR A 177 11.29 15.97 -8.40
CA THR A 177 11.26 17.33 -7.83
C THR A 177 11.38 18.46 -8.85
N ASP A 178 11.23 18.18 -10.14
CA ASP A 178 11.15 19.21 -11.19
C ASP A 178 9.70 19.72 -11.31
N PHE A 179 9.28 20.50 -10.33
CA PHE A 179 7.89 20.95 -10.20
C PHE A 179 7.47 21.91 -11.33
N SER A 180 8.41 22.66 -11.91
CA SER A 180 8.12 23.57 -13.02
C SER A 180 7.77 22.81 -14.30
N SER A 181 8.58 21.83 -14.66
CA SER A 181 8.31 20.97 -15.82
C SER A 181 7.07 20.10 -15.58
N ALA A 182 6.89 19.59 -14.37
CA ALA A 182 5.71 18.83 -13.99
C ALA A 182 4.42 19.64 -14.18
N ALA A 183 4.38 20.88 -13.69
CA ALA A 183 3.24 21.77 -13.88
C ALA A 183 2.89 21.95 -15.37
N SER A 184 3.91 22.18 -16.21
CA SER A 184 3.71 22.33 -17.66
C SER A 184 3.17 21.07 -18.32
N SER A 185 3.61 19.89 -17.86
CA SER A 185 3.14 18.59 -18.37
C SER A 185 1.70 18.31 -17.95
N PHE A 186 1.32 18.61 -16.70
CA PHE A 186 -0.07 18.49 -16.24
C PHE A 186 -1.00 19.49 -16.94
N GLU A 187 -0.56 20.70 -17.24
CA GLU A 187 -1.32 21.63 -18.07
C GLU A 187 -1.53 21.10 -19.50
N ALA A 188 -0.54 20.41 -20.06
CA ALA A 188 -0.69 19.78 -21.37
C ALA A 188 -1.70 18.63 -21.33
N GLU A 189 -1.73 17.82 -20.25
CA GLU A 189 -2.75 16.79 -20.05
C GLU A 189 -4.16 17.41 -19.93
N LEU A 190 -4.31 18.46 -19.14
CA LEU A 190 -5.61 19.12 -18.94
C LEU A 190 -6.16 19.79 -20.21
N LYS A 191 -5.30 20.16 -21.17
CA LYS A 191 -5.76 20.61 -22.50
C LYS A 191 -6.39 19.48 -23.32
N LYS A 192 -5.94 18.22 -23.13
CA LYS A 192 -6.48 17.03 -23.79
C LYS A 192 -7.66 16.46 -23.03
N SER A 193 -7.57 16.46 -21.70
CA SER A 193 -8.54 15.85 -20.77
C SER A 193 -8.93 16.87 -19.70
N PRO A 194 -9.77 17.87 -20.01
CA PRO A 194 -10.10 18.93 -19.06
C PRO A 194 -10.70 18.44 -17.74
N GLY A 195 -11.42 17.33 -17.73
CA GLY A 195 -12.01 16.74 -16.51
C GLY A 195 -11.08 15.83 -15.70
N ASP A 196 -9.78 15.78 -15.99
CA ASP A 196 -8.84 14.92 -15.22
C ASP A 196 -8.54 15.54 -13.85
N GLY A 197 -9.25 15.03 -12.81
CA GLY A 197 -9.05 15.45 -11.42
C GLY A 197 -7.65 15.15 -10.89
N ASP A 198 -7.01 14.06 -11.31
CA ASP A 198 -5.65 13.71 -10.91
C ASP A 198 -4.63 14.69 -11.49
N ALA A 199 -4.73 15.01 -12.78
CA ALA A 199 -3.84 15.99 -13.41
C ALA A 199 -3.99 17.37 -12.75
N SER A 200 -5.22 17.77 -12.42
CA SER A 200 -5.49 19.02 -11.69
C SER A 200 -4.87 19.02 -10.30
N TYR A 201 -5.01 17.91 -9.56
CA TYR A 201 -4.43 17.75 -8.24
C TYR A 201 -2.89 17.87 -8.28
N PHE A 202 -2.22 17.17 -9.19
CA PHE A 202 -0.76 17.23 -9.29
C PHE A 202 -0.27 18.57 -9.85
N LEU A 203 -1.07 19.26 -10.65
CA LEU A 203 -0.77 20.64 -11.05
C LEU A 203 -0.88 21.60 -9.85
N ALA A 204 -1.89 21.41 -8.99
CA ALA A 204 -2.02 22.16 -7.75
C ALA A 204 -0.83 21.90 -6.81
N GLU A 205 -0.45 20.62 -6.60
CA GLU A 205 0.71 20.25 -5.80
C GLU A 205 2.00 20.87 -6.34
N SER A 206 2.23 20.79 -7.66
CA SER A 206 3.39 21.40 -8.31
C SER A 206 3.42 22.92 -8.08
N SER A 207 2.25 23.57 -8.21
CA SER A 207 2.12 25.02 -7.98
C SER A 207 2.37 25.39 -6.52
N ALA A 208 1.88 24.58 -5.57
CA ALA A 208 2.12 24.75 -4.14
C ALA A 208 3.61 24.58 -3.78
N LYS A 209 4.30 23.60 -4.39
CA LYS A 209 5.76 23.42 -4.23
C LYS A 209 6.57 24.60 -4.79
N LEU A 210 6.04 25.29 -5.79
CA LEU A 210 6.63 26.51 -6.38
C LEU A 210 6.22 27.77 -5.63
N GLY A 211 5.36 27.70 -4.62
CA GLY A 211 4.88 28.85 -3.87
C GLY A 211 3.81 29.70 -4.61
N VAL A 212 3.23 29.16 -5.69
CA VAL A 212 2.20 29.87 -6.49
C VAL A 212 0.82 29.50 -5.96
N TRP A 213 0.47 30.06 -4.80
CA TRP A 213 -0.66 29.62 -3.96
C TRP A 213 -2.03 29.87 -4.59
N GLU A 214 -2.24 30.98 -5.33
CA GLU A 214 -3.50 31.23 -6.05
C GLU A 214 -3.76 30.15 -7.13
N LYS A 215 -2.70 29.77 -7.87
CA LYS A 215 -2.80 28.71 -8.85
C LYS A 215 -3.06 27.37 -8.19
N ALA A 216 -2.37 27.09 -7.07
CA ALA A 216 -2.59 25.88 -6.29
C ALA A 216 -4.03 25.78 -5.81
N ARG A 217 -4.58 26.85 -5.18
CA ARG A 217 -5.98 26.91 -4.76
C ARG A 217 -6.93 26.61 -5.91
N HIS A 218 -6.78 27.29 -7.02
CA HIS A 218 -7.66 27.13 -8.19
C HIS A 218 -7.70 25.67 -8.65
N TYR A 219 -6.55 25.02 -8.77
CA TYR A 219 -6.49 23.65 -9.27
C TYR A 219 -6.85 22.60 -8.22
N TYR A 220 -6.71 22.86 -6.91
CA TYR A 220 -7.32 21.98 -5.89
C TYR A 220 -8.85 22.07 -5.92
N GLU A 221 -9.42 23.28 -6.00
CA GLU A 221 -10.89 23.44 -6.17
C GLU A 221 -11.38 22.69 -7.41
N TYR A 222 -10.65 22.80 -8.52
CA TYR A 222 -10.95 22.11 -9.75
C TYR A 222 -10.87 20.59 -9.60
N ALA A 223 -9.82 20.06 -8.97
CA ALA A 223 -9.64 18.64 -8.71
C ALA A 223 -10.79 18.06 -7.87
N LEU A 224 -11.17 18.77 -6.80
CA LEU A 224 -12.32 18.41 -5.95
C LEU A 224 -13.63 18.37 -6.72
N ALA A 225 -13.86 19.30 -7.63
CA ALA A 225 -15.05 19.34 -8.49
C ALA A 225 -15.07 18.21 -9.53
N HIS A 226 -13.91 17.63 -9.88
CA HIS A 226 -13.76 16.60 -10.91
C HIS A 226 -13.37 15.22 -10.31
N GLY A 227 -13.89 14.92 -9.14
CA GLY A 227 -13.87 13.57 -8.55
C GLY A 227 -12.69 13.25 -7.66
N ARG A 228 -11.73 14.17 -7.48
CA ARG A 228 -10.59 13.98 -6.57
C ARG A 228 -10.89 14.48 -5.15
N ALA A 229 -11.95 13.98 -4.52
CA ALA A 229 -12.43 14.42 -3.21
C ALA A 229 -11.82 13.62 -2.04
N ASP A 230 -10.49 13.49 -1.99
CA ASP A 230 -9.75 12.83 -0.92
C ASP A 230 -9.19 13.81 0.13
N GLY A 231 -8.69 13.26 1.25
CA GLY A 231 -8.12 14.06 2.35
C GLY A 231 -6.95 14.95 1.92
N ALA A 232 -6.13 14.47 0.98
CA ALA A 232 -4.97 15.21 0.48
C ALA A 232 -5.38 16.44 -0.34
N ALA A 233 -6.41 16.32 -1.20
CA ALA A 233 -6.90 17.43 -2.00
C ALA A 233 -7.56 18.52 -1.12
N TYR A 234 -8.39 18.11 -0.14
CA TYR A 234 -8.96 19.04 0.83
C TYR A 234 -7.88 19.73 1.67
N TYR A 235 -6.86 19.00 2.12
CA TYR A 235 -5.73 19.57 2.85
C TYR A 235 -4.95 20.55 1.99
N GLY A 236 -4.64 20.20 0.75
CA GLY A 236 -3.94 21.07 -0.21
C GLY A 236 -4.68 22.39 -0.43
N LEU A 237 -6.01 22.33 -0.60
CA LEU A 237 -6.85 23.53 -0.70
C LEU A 237 -6.77 24.37 0.59
N GLY A 238 -7.00 23.75 1.73
CA GLY A 238 -6.98 24.45 3.04
C GLY A 238 -5.62 25.08 3.32
N ARG A 239 -4.53 24.38 3.07
CA ARG A 239 -3.17 24.91 3.17
C ARG A 239 -2.95 26.09 2.23
N SER A 240 -3.39 26.00 0.99
CA SER A 240 -3.25 27.10 0.03
C SER A 240 -3.96 28.36 0.50
N LEU A 241 -5.15 28.22 1.08
CA LEU A 241 -5.90 29.33 1.66
C LEU A 241 -5.20 29.94 2.87
N VAL A 242 -4.59 29.12 3.73
CA VAL A 242 -3.77 29.62 4.87
C VAL A 242 -2.56 30.40 4.37
N GLU A 243 -1.88 29.94 3.33
CA GLU A 243 -0.72 30.65 2.76
C GLU A 243 -1.12 31.93 1.98
N LEU A 244 -2.41 32.06 1.62
CA LEU A 244 -3.00 33.27 1.03
C LEU A 244 -3.62 34.20 2.10
N ASP A 245 -3.40 33.93 3.37
CA ASP A 245 -3.99 34.64 4.51
C ASP A 245 -5.55 34.63 4.56
N ASP A 246 -6.19 33.74 3.78
CA ASP A 246 -7.64 33.54 3.83
C ASP A 246 -7.99 32.46 4.90
N PHE A 247 -7.73 32.81 6.15
CA PHE A 247 -7.85 31.91 7.29
C PHE A 247 -9.30 31.44 7.49
N GLY A 248 -10.28 32.32 7.25
CA GLY A 248 -11.70 31.99 7.38
C GLY A 248 -12.13 30.90 6.41
N ALA A 249 -11.78 31.07 5.12
CA ALA A 249 -12.11 30.09 4.09
C ALA A 249 -11.35 28.78 4.24
N SER A 250 -10.16 28.77 4.88
CA SER A 250 -9.35 27.58 5.05
C SER A 250 -9.95 26.55 6.01
N LEU A 251 -10.81 26.98 6.96
CA LEU A 251 -11.34 26.09 8.02
C LEU A 251 -12.14 24.93 7.46
N ALA A 252 -13.09 25.20 6.58
CA ALA A 252 -13.96 24.16 6.04
C ALA A 252 -13.20 23.07 5.24
N PRO A 253 -12.29 23.39 4.32
CA PRO A 253 -11.46 22.37 3.67
C PRO A 253 -10.59 21.57 4.64
N LEU A 254 -9.93 22.21 5.60
CA LEU A 254 -9.09 21.51 6.59
C LEU A 254 -9.91 20.55 7.48
N GLN A 255 -11.08 20.99 7.95
CA GLN A 255 -12.00 20.13 8.70
C GLN A 255 -12.49 18.97 7.82
N ARG A 256 -12.76 19.21 6.52
CA ARG A 256 -13.16 18.15 5.60
C ARG A 256 -12.02 17.16 5.36
N ALA A 257 -10.77 17.63 5.27
CA ALA A 257 -9.60 16.77 5.17
C ALA A 257 -9.52 15.79 6.36
N LEU A 258 -9.72 16.29 7.58
CA LEU A 258 -9.75 15.46 8.80
C LEU A 258 -10.97 14.54 8.87
N ALA A 259 -12.12 14.96 8.34
CA ALA A 259 -13.30 14.11 8.27
C ALA A 259 -13.11 12.91 7.32
N VAL A 260 -12.35 13.09 6.24
CA VAL A 260 -12.01 12.03 5.28
C VAL A 260 -10.81 11.21 5.75
N GLN A 261 -9.80 11.86 6.31
CA GLN A 261 -8.54 11.25 6.76
C GLN A 261 -8.17 11.80 8.15
N PRO A 262 -8.70 11.22 9.24
CA PRO A 262 -8.46 11.70 10.60
C PRO A 262 -6.98 11.68 11.03
N SER A 263 -6.16 10.81 10.44
CA SER A 263 -4.73 10.70 10.73
C SER A 263 -3.85 11.78 10.08
N LEU A 264 -4.44 12.76 9.37
CA LEU A 264 -3.69 13.81 8.68
C LEU A 264 -3.18 14.88 9.64
N VAL A 265 -2.09 14.56 10.34
CA VAL A 265 -1.49 15.39 11.40
C VAL A 265 -1.25 16.84 10.96
N GLN A 266 -0.83 17.05 9.73
CA GLN A 266 -0.54 18.38 9.19
C GLN A 266 -1.78 19.27 9.07
N ALA A 267 -2.99 18.69 8.97
CA ALA A 267 -4.22 19.47 8.93
C ALA A 267 -4.52 20.13 10.30
N HIS A 268 -4.23 19.45 11.40
CA HIS A 268 -4.32 20.04 12.75
C HIS A 268 -3.38 21.24 12.90
N PHE A 269 -2.15 21.14 12.40
CA PHE A 269 -1.22 22.27 12.41
C PHE A 269 -1.75 23.48 11.64
N GLN A 270 -2.30 23.25 10.43
CA GLN A 270 -2.85 24.35 9.63
C GLN A 270 -4.13 24.96 10.26
N LEU A 271 -4.98 24.12 10.86
CA LEU A 271 -6.14 24.59 11.62
C LEU A 271 -5.70 25.43 12.82
N GLY A 272 -4.70 25.00 13.57
CA GLY A 272 -4.14 25.76 14.68
C GLY A 272 -3.67 27.16 14.25
N ARG A 273 -2.91 27.24 13.13
CA ARG A 273 -2.49 28.51 12.55
C ARG A 273 -3.68 29.40 12.14
N ALA A 274 -4.67 28.81 11.46
CA ALA A 274 -5.85 29.55 11.01
C ALA A 274 -6.67 30.09 12.19
N TYR A 275 -6.94 29.27 13.19
CA TYR A 275 -7.67 29.69 14.39
C TYR A 275 -6.92 30.79 15.18
N GLU A 276 -5.59 30.67 15.33
CA GLU A 276 -4.78 31.70 15.99
C GLU A 276 -4.91 33.05 15.30
N ARG A 277 -4.81 33.07 13.96
CA ARG A 277 -4.93 34.29 13.16
C ARG A 277 -6.35 34.89 13.15
N LEU A 278 -7.37 34.06 13.43
CA LEU A 278 -8.76 34.48 13.61
C LEU A 278 -9.09 34.91 15.07
N GLY A 279 -8.12 34.86 15.99
CA GLY A 279 -8.31 35.18 17.38
C GLY A 279 -9.07 34.10 18.17
N ARG A 280 -9.23 32.90 17.62
CA ARG A 280 -9.90 31.74 18.21
C ARG A 280 -8.90 30.89 18.98
N PHE A 281 -8.37 31.42 20.07
CA PHE A 281 -7.21 30.87 20.78
C PHE A 281 -7.49 29.53 21.47
N GLU A 282 -8.72 29.26 21.90
CA GLU A 282 -9.08 27.97 22.52
C GLU A 282 -9.02 26.85 21.50
N GLU A 283 -9.61 27.04 20.32
CA GLU A 283 -9.55 26.09 19.22
C GLU A 283 -8.12 25.94 18.69
N ALA A 284 -7.39 27.02 18.56
CA ALA A 284 -5.98 26.96 18.17
C ALA A 284 -5.15 26.12 19.16
N SER A 285 -5.35 26.33 20.47
CA SER A 285 -4.68 25.55 21.51
C SER A 285 -5.04 24.06 21.44
N HIS A 286 -6.30 23.74 21.17
CA HIS A 286 -6.76 22.36 21.01
C HIS A 286 -6.10 21.67 19.81
N GLU A 287 -6.14 22.29 18.63
CA GLU A 287 -5.53 21.75 17.41
C GLU A 287 -4.01 21.59 17.55
N ASN A 288 -3.33 22.54 18.19
CA ASN A 288 -1.89 22.45 18.46
C ASN A 288 -1.53 21.31 19.43
N LYS A 289 -2.40 21.02 20.41
CA LYS A 289 -2.22 19.85 21.29
C LYS A 289 -2.38 18.54 20.53
N LEU A 290 -3.39 18.43 19.66
CA LEU A 290 -3.59 17.25 18.80
C LEU A 290 -2.39 17.06 17.87
N PHE A 291 -1.97 18.12 17.18
CA PHE A 291 -0.78 18.08 16.33
C PHE A 291 0.45 17.57 17.11
N THR A 292 0.72 18.15 18.30
CA THR A 292 1.86 17.76 19.12
C THR A 292 1.77 16.31 19.58
N ALA A 293 0.59 15.90 20.05
CA ALA A 293 0.36 14.55 20.54
C ALA A 293 0.51 13.49 19.44
N MET A 294 0.03 13.77 18.24
CA MET A 294 0.12 12.84 17.10
C MET A 294 1.51 12.86 16.45
N ASN A 295 2.10 14.04 16.27
CA ASN A 295 3.41 14.18 15.59
C ASN A 295 4.57 13.66 16.45
N ALA A 296 4.45 13.64 17.77
CA ALA A 296 5.47 13.14 18.68
C ALA A 296 5.50 11.59 18.76
N ARG A 297 4.54 10.90 18.14
CA ARG A 297 4.39 9.44 18.27
C ARG A 297 5.21 8.70 17.26
N VAL A 298 5.79 7.57 17.69
CA VAL A 298 6.60 6.69 16.87
C VAL A 298 5.74 5.53 16.40
N ASP A 299 5.75 5.27 15.11
CA ASP A 299 5.18 4.05 14.54
C ASP A 299 6.07 2.86 14.94
N THR A 300 5.54 2.01 15.80
CA THR A 300 6.23 0.80 16.30
C THR A 300 5.91 -0.46 15.49
N SER A 301 5.15 -0.32 14.39
CA SER A 301 4.95 -1.44 13.48
C SER A 301 6.26 -1.79 12.78
N SER A 302 6.46 -3.09 12.49
CA SER A 302 7.70 -3.69 11.96
C SER A 302 8.48 -2.79 10.99
N GLU A 303 9.80 -2.69 11.16
CA GLU A 303 10.69 -1.91 10.28
C GLU A 303 10.78 -2.47 8.87
N LEU A 304 10.42 -3.74 8.69
CA LEU A 304 10.42 -4.41 7.39
C LEU A 304 9.17 -4.07 6.60
N ARG A 305 9.25 -3.01 5.79
CA ARG A 305 8.14 -2.52 4.95
C ARG A 305 8.52 -2.58 3.48
N GLY A 306 7.57 -3.06 2.67
CA GLY A 306 7.62 -2.92 1.23
C GLY A 306 7.75 -4.23 0.47
N SER A 307 8.07 -4.12 -0.81
CA SER A 307 8.13 -5.21 -1.79
C SER A 307 9.11 -6.34 -1.42
N GLU A 308 10.17 -6.02 -0.67
CA GLU A 308 11.20 -6.99 -0.28
C GLU A 308 10.71 -7.96 0.80
N MET A 309 9.94 -7.47 1.78
CA MET A 309 9.29 -8.33 2.76
C MET A 309 8.21 -9.19 2.12
N GLU A 310 7.42 -8.64 1.21
CA GLU A 310 6.41 -9.42 0.48
C GLU A 310 7.04 -10.52 -0.37
N GLU A 311 8.19 -10.25 -0.97
CA GLU A 311 8.98 -11.23 -1.71
C GLU A 311 9.55 -12.31 -0.77
N ALA A 312 10.11 -11.90 0.37
CA ALA A 312 10.59 -12.83 1.40
C ALA A 312 9.46 -13.74 1.90
N TRP A 313 8.27 -13.19 2.13
CA TRP A 313 7.09 -13.94 2.53
C TRP A 313 6.68 -15.01 1.52
N LYS A 314 6.72 -14.71 0.23
CA LYS A 314 6.39 -15.69 -0.82
C LYS A 314 7.31 -16.92 -0.78
N HIS A 315 8.58 -16.72 -0.45
CA HIS A 315 9.56 -17.81 -0.38
C HIS A 315 9.54 -18.54 0.97
N VAL A 316 9.44 -17.80 2.07
CA VAL A 316 9.59 -18.36 3.42
C VAL A 316 8.31 -19.05 3.91
N ARG A 317 7.12 -18.50 3.62
CA ARG A 317 5.85 -19.06 4.07
C ARG A 317 5.62 -20.53 3.68
N PRO A 318 5.87 -20.96 2.43
CA PRO A 318 5.77 -22.39 2.07
C PRO A 318 6.77 -23.25 2.83
N LEU A 319 8.00 -22.77 3.03
CA LEU A 319 9.03 -23.51 3.77
C LEU A 319 8.64 -23.72 5.23
N LEU A 320 8.06 -22.68 5.88
CA LEU A 320 7.57 -22.80 7.25
C LEU A 320 6.34 -23.70 7.36
N ALA A 321 5.47 -23.74 6.36
CA ALA A 321 4.34 -24.67 6.29
C ALA A 321 4.79 -26.13 6.18
N GLU A 322 5.93 -26.37 5.52
CA GLU A 322 6.55 -27.71 5.37
C GLU A 322 7.56 -28.03 6.49
N ASN A 323 7.67 -27.20 7.54
CA ASN A 323 8.65 -27.32 8.63
C ASN A 323 10.13 -27.33 8.16
N LYS A 324 10.43 -26.66 7.05
CA LYS A 324 11.78 -26.51 6.48
C LYS A 324 12.47 -25.25 6.99
N GLU A 325 12.58 -25.12 8.31
CA GLU A 325 13.12 -23.93 8.98
C GLU A 325 14.55 -23.58 8.54
N GLN A 326 15.40 -24.58 8.36
CA GLN A 326 16.80 -24.37 7.93
C GLN A 326 16.87 -23.70 6.56
N GLN A 327 16.01 -24.11 5.61
CA GLN A 327 15.96 -23.50 4.28
C GLN A 327 15.39 -22.08 4.33
N ALA A 328 14.43 -21.82 5.21
CA ALA A 328 13.92 -20.47 5.46
C ALA A 328 15.05 -19.55 5.99
N LEU A 329 15.82 -20.01 6.96
CA LEU A 329 16.99 -19.26 7.49
C LEU A 329 18.05 -18.99 6.44
N GLU A 330 18.38 -19.97 5.60
CA GLU A 330 19.35 -19.81 4.50
C GLU A 330 18.88 -18.79 3.46
N TYR A 331 17.58 -18.69 3.25
CA TYR A 331 17.00 -17.66 2.40
C TYR A 331 17.06 -16.28 3.08
N LEU A 332 16.61 -16.18 4.33
CA LEU A 332 16.61 -14.93 5.09
C LEU A 332 18.00 -14.34 5.28
N ALA A 333 19.03 -15.19 5.48
CA ALA A 333 20.42 -14.74 5.61
C ALA A 333 21.00 -14.08 4.34
N LYS A 334 20.34 -14.20 3.21
CA LYS A 334 20.75 -13.59 1.92
C LYS A 334 20.04 -12.29 1.61
N LEU A 335 19.07 -11.89 2.43
CA LEU A 335 18.35 -10.64 2.20
C LEU A 335 19.24 -9.43 2.52
N PRO A 336 19.10 -8.32 1.77
CA PRO A 336 19.88 -7.10 2.02
C PRO A 336 19.72 -6.52 3.42
N ASP A 337 18.53 -6.72 4.03
CA ASP A 337 18.20 -6.23 5.37
C ASP A 337 18.73 -7.11 6.50
N THR A 338 19.33 -8.26 6.18
CA THR A 338 20.09 -9.03 7.17
C THR A 338 21.49 -8.45 7.30
N ASP A 339 21.74 -7.72 8.37
CA ASP A 339 23.08 -7.22 8.65
C ASP A 339 24.02 -8.40 9.01
N PRO A 340 25.03 -8.68 8.18
CA PRO A 340 25.99 -9.74 8.49
C PRO A 340 26.79 -9.48 9.78
N ALA A 341 26.83 -8.22 10.23
CA ALA A 341 27.46 -7.83 11.50
C ALA A 341 26.59 -8.18 12.72
N ILE A 342 25.30 -8.49 12.51
CA ILE A 342 24.37 -8.90 13.56
C ILE A 342 24.00 -10.39 13.37
N PRO A 343 24.72 -11.33 13.99
CA PRO A 343 24.52 -12.77 13.76
C PRO A 343 23.09 -13.29 14.04
N GLY A 344 22.33 -12.57 14.87
CA GLY A 344 20.95 -12.90 15.24
C GLY A 344 19.89 -12.41 14.26
N SER A 345 20.22 -11.59 13.26
CA SER A 345 19.22 -10.91 12.40
C SER A 345 18.30 -11.87 11.64
N SER A 346 18.84 -12.95 11.07
CA SER A 346 18.01 -13.95 10.35
C SER A 346 17.02 -14.66 11.27
N TYR A 347 17.44 -14.98 12.51
CA TYR A 347 16.54 -15.56 13.52
C TYR A 347 15.51 -14.55 14.04
N TYR A 348 15.88 -13.28 14.09
CA TYR A 348 14.95 -12.20 14.40
C TYR A 348 13.83 -12.12 13.35
N LEU A 349 14.17 -12.07 12.06
CA LEU A 349 13.20 -12.09 10.96
C LEU A 349 12.32 -13.33 10.96
N LEU A 350 12.93 -14.50 11.23
CA LEU A 350 12.18 -15.75 11.37
C LEU A 350 11.16 -15.67 12.51
N GLY A 351 11.54 -15.06 13.62
CA GLY A 351 10.66 -14.82 14.77
C GLY A 351 9.46 -13.93 14.42
N GLU A 352 9.68 -12.84 13.70
CA GLU A 352 8.60 -11.96 13.19
C GLU A 352 7.65 -12.71 12.26
N MET A 353 8.19 -13.55 11.37
CA MET A 353 7.39 -14.36 10.46
C MET A 353 6.53 -15.39 11.20
N TYR A 354 7.09 -16.08 12.18
CA TYR A 354 6.29 -16.99 13.03
C TYR A 354 5.20 -16.26 13.80
N PHE A 355 5.48 -15.09 14.33
CA PHE A 355 4.48 -14.26 15.01
C PHE A 355 3.31 -13.89 14.09
N THR A 356 3.61 -13.45 12.87
CA THR A 356 2.58 -13.11 11.87
C THR A 356 1.71 -14.32 11.49
N LEU A 357 2.27 -15.53 11.60
CA LEU A 357 1.52 -16.80 11.41
C LEU A 357 0.75 -17.24 12.65
N GLY A 358 0.81 -16.50 13.76
CA GLY A 358 0.20 -16.88 15.04
C GLY A 358 0.92 -18.01 15.77
N ARG A 359 2.16 -18.36 15.34
CA ARG A 359 2.99 -19.42 15.92
C ARG A 359 3.88 -18.85 17.03
N ASN A 360 3.30 -18.34 18.11
CA ASN A 360 3.97 -17.57 19.14
C ASN A 360 5.12 -18.34 19.85
N ASP A 361 4.97 -19.65 20.08
CA ASP A 361 6.03 -20.47 20.70
C ASP A 361 7.24 -20.62 19.77
N ASP A 362 7.01 -20.75 18.48
CA ASP A 362 8.08 -20.82 17.47
C ASP A 362 8.77 -19.46 17.33
N ALA A 363 8.01 -18.37 17.36
CA ALA A 363 8.52 -17.01 17.37
C ALA A 363 9.45 -16.78 18.59
N ALA A 364 8.99 -17.17 19.80
CA ALA A 364 9.79 -17.04 21.01
C ALA A 364 11.08 -17.86 20.96
N ARG A 365 11.07 -19.08 20.39
CA ARG A 365 12.27 -19.91 20.20
C ARG A 365 13.27 -19.29 19.23
N ALA A 366 12.79 -18.79 18.10
CA ALA A 366 13.64 -18.12 17.11
C ALA A 366 14.30 -16.86 17.73
N LEU A 367 13.49 -16.02 18.41
CA LEU A 367 13.97 -14.82 19.06
C LEU A 367 14.93 -15.10 20.25
N LEU A 368 14.71 -16.21 20.99
CA LEU A 368 15.66 -16.66 22.01
C LEU A 368 17.01 -17.04 21.39
N THR A 369 17.01 -17.64 20.21
CA THR A 369 18.23 -17.93 19.47
C THR A 369 18.88 -16.65 18.97
N ALA A 370 18.10 -15.71 18.42
CA ALA A 370 18.57 -14.40 18.02
C ALA A 370 19.26 -13.66 19.19
N SER A 371 18.63 -13.62 20.35
CA SER A 371 19.16 -12.98 21.56
C SER A 371 20.47 -13.61 22.06
N LYS A 372 20.62 -14.94 21.93
CA LYS A 372 21.90 -15.62 22.27
C LYS A 372 23.02 -15.25 21.30
N LEU A 373 22.71 -15.08 20.02
CA LEU A 373 23.66 -14.70 18.98
C LEU A 373 24.02 -13.21 19.03
N SER A 374 23.07 -12.38 19.42
CA SER A 374 23.20 -10.92 19.50
C SER A 374 22.71 -10.40 20.87
N PRO A 375 23.43 -10.67 21.97
CA PRO A 375 22.97 -10.39 23.33
C PRO A 375 22.89 -8.89 23.67
N ASN A 376 23.54 -8.04 22.89
CA ASN A 376 23.56 -6.58 23.09
C ASN A 376 22.58 -5.84 22.15
N ASP A 377 21.68 -6.55 21.51
CA ASP A 377 20.66 -5.95 20.65
C ASP A 377 19.37 -5.72 21.43
N ALA A 378 19.07 -4.44 21.70
CA ALA A 378 17.88 -4.03 22.45
C ALA A 378 16.57 -4.40 21.72
N GLN A 379 16.58 -4.38 20.39
CA GLN A 379 15.40 -4.68 19.58
C GLN A 379 15.06 -6.16 19.69
N ILE A 380 16.03 -7.04 19.52
CA ILE A 380 15.85 -8.50 19.68
C ILE A 380 15.36 -8.83 21.07
N ALA A 381 15.95 -8.22 22.13
CA ALA A 381 15.52 -8.43 23.50
C ALA A 381 14.08 -7.96 23.74
N ALA A 382 13.68 -6.82 23.16
CA ALA A 382 12.32 -6.29 23.28
C ALA A 382 11.29 -7.21 22.59
N TYR A 383 11.58 -7.66 21.37
CA TYR A 383 10.68 -8.61 20.66
C TYR A 383 10.56 -9.94 21.39
N LEU A 384 11.68 -10.48 21.91
CA LEU A 384 11.66 -11.69 22.74
C LEU A 384 10.71 -11.51 23.92
N GLY A 385 10.85 -10.39 24.64
CA GLY A 385 9.98 -10.07 25.78
C GLY A 385 8.51 -9.99 25.40
N MET A 386 8.19 -9.33 24.30
CA MET A 386 6.79 -9.25 23.79
C MET A 386 6.25 -10.63 23.43
N MET A 387 7.03 -11.51 22.80
CA MET A 387 6.59 -12.87 22.45
C MET A 387 6.39 -13.73 23.68
N GLN A 388 7.24 -13.60 24.69
CA GLN A 388 7.08 -14.28 25.97
C GLN A 388 5.80 -13.82 26.68
N LEU A 389 5.48 -12.53 26.64
CA LEU A 389 4.20 -12.02 27.16
C LEU A 389 3.00 -12.58 26.39
N ALA A 390 3.07 -12.64 25.05
CA ALA A 390 2.03 -13.20 24.20
C ALA A 390 1.80 -14.71 24.47
N SER A 391 2.87 -15.43 24.83
CA SER A 391 2.81 -16.86 25.23
C SER A 391 2.47 -17.05 26.72
N GLY A 392 2.13 -15.99 27.46
CA GLY A 392 1.76 -16.06 28.88
C GLY A 392 2.93 -16.20 29.86
N GLN A 393 4.17 -16.11 29.40
CA GLN A 393 5.40 -16.23 30.19
C GLN A 393 5.76 -14.84 30.80
N ILE A 394 4.91 -14.34 31.69
CA ILE A 394 4.98 -12.94 32.16
C ILE A 394 6.35 -12.57 32.76
N SER A 395 6.87 -13.41 33.69
CA SER A 395 8.16 -13.12 34.36
C SER A 395 9.34 -13.13 33.39
N ALA A 396 9.37 -14.06 32.43
CA ALA A 396 10.42 -14.12 31.43
C ALA A 396 10.34 -12.91 30.49
N GLY A 397 9.10 -12.55 30.08
CA GLY A 397 8.85 -11.37 29.26
C GLY A 397 9.31 -10.09 29.94
N GLU A 398 8.99 -9.90 31.23
CA GLU A 398 9.42 -8.75 32.01
C GLU A 398 10.95 -8.64 32.06
N GLN A 399 11.66 -9.75 32.32
CA GLN A 399 13.12 -9.78 32.34
C GLN A 399 13.73 -9.41 30.99
N SER A 400 13.18 -9.92 29.89
CA SER A 400 13.67 -9.61 28.56
C SER A 400 13.44 -8.14 28.18
N LEU A 401 12.30 -7.55 28.59
CA LEU A 401 12.01 -6.14 28.39
C LEU A 401 12.89 -5.22 29.25
N GLU A 402 13.18 -5.61 30.50
CA GLU A 402 14.15 -4.90 31.36
C GLU A 402 15.55 -4.93 30.77
N ALA A 403 15.99 -6.08 30.23
CA ALA A 403 17.24 -6.19 29.51
C ALA A 403 17.28 -5.25 28.29
N ALA A 404 16.20 -5.20 27.51
CA ALA A 404 16.08 -4.27 26.38
C ALA A 404 16.20 -2.80 26.82
N LEU A 405 15.52 -2.40 27.91
CA LEU A 405 15.59 -1.04 28.45
C LEU A 405 16.94 -0.71 29.09
N THR A 406 17.69 -1.73 29.52
CA THR A 406 19.07 -1.55 29.98
C THR A 406 20.01 -1.23 28.83
N LEU A 407 19.78 -1.84 27.67
CA LEU A 407 20.56 -1.61 26.45
C LEU A 407 20.14 -0.32 25.74
N ASP A 408 18.85 -0.06 25.66
CA ASP A 408 18.25 1.15 25.11
C ASP A 408 17.04 1.61 25.95
N ALA A 409 17.28 2.59 26.83
CA ALA A 409 16.25 3.12 27.73
C ALA A 409 15.06 3.79 27.01
N ALA A 410 15.18 4.07 25.71
CA ALA A 410 14.15 4.67 24.87
C ALA A 410 13.48 3.67 23.93
N ASN A 411 13.82 2.38 23.98
CA ASN A 411 13.24 1.37 23.10
C ASN A 411 11.71 1.34 23.21
N PRO A 412 10.97 1.72 22.13
CA PRO A 412 9.53 1.92 22.22
C PRO A 412 8.77 0.64 22.54
N LEU A 413 9.19 -0.49 21.96
CA LEU A 413 8.53 -1.78 22.13
C LEU A 413 8.66 -2.28 23.57
N ALA A 414 9.87 -2.15 24.16
CA ALA A 414 10.10 -2.51 25.55
C ALA A 414 9.31 -1.63 26.51
N LEU A 415 9.21 -0.34 26.24
CA LEU A 415 8.39 0.60 27.01
C LEU A 415 6.88 0.25 26.94
N ILE A 416 6.37 -0.12 25.75
CA ILE A 416 5.00 -0.60 25.58
C ILE A 416 4.75 -1.86 26.39
N GLY A 417 5.65 -2.85 26.28
CA GLY A 417 5.53 -4.11 27.02
C GLY A 417 5.51 -3.91 28.54
N MET A 418 6.44 -3.10 29.08
CA MET A 418 6.47 -2.75 30.51
C MET A 418 5.24 -1.98 30.95
N GLY A 419 4.77 -1.01 30.14
CA GLY A 419 3.53 -0.28 30.37
C GLY A 419 2.33 -1.21 30.46
N GLY A 420 2.22 -2.18 29.56
CA GLY A 420 1.16 -3.20 29.57
C GLY A 420 1.21 -4.12 30.80
N ILE A 421 2.41 -4.50 31.26
CA ILE A 421 2.61 -5.26 32.52
C ILE A 421 2.10 -4.42 33.71
N ARG A 422 2.59 -3.19 33.88
CA ARG A 422 2.18 -2.29 34.98
C ARG A 422 0.69 -2.02 34.99
N TYR A 423 0.09 -1.85 33.79
CA TYR A 423 -1.35 -1.68 33.64
C TYR A 423 -2.12 -2.92 34.17
N ARG A 424 -1.73 -4.15 33.79
CA ARG A 424 -2.35 -5.38 34.27
C ARG A 424 -2.19 -5.58 35.79
N GLN A 425 -1.11 -5.07 36.36
CA GLN A 425 -0.85 -5.09 37.81
C GLN A 425 -1.64 -4.01 38.59
N GLY A 426 -2.39 -3.13 37.90
CA GLY A 426 -3.10 -2.01 38.51
C GLY A 426 -2.20 -0.82 38.93
N GLN A 427 -0.97 -0.81 38.49
CA GLN A 427 0.02 0.23 38.74
C GLN A 427 -0.11 1.34 37.70
N TRP A 428 -1.24 2.09 37.78
CA TRP A 428 -1.63 3.03 36.74
C TRP A 428 -0.63 4.15 36.49
N GLN A 429 -0.01 4.68 37.54
CA GLN A 429 1.00 5.75 37.42
C GLN A 429 2.24 5.26 36.68
N ASP A 430 2.73 4.07 37.01
CA ASP A 430 3.90 3.48 36.34
C ASP A 430 3.57 3.11 34.90
N ALA A 431 2.36 2.58 34.64
CA ALA A 431 1.90 2.30 33.29
C ALA A 431 1.90 3.58 32.42
N ILE A 432 1.39 4.69 32.96
CA ILE A 432 1.42 6.00 32.29
C ILE A 432 2.84 6.42 31.94
N GLN A 433 3.79 6.33 32.90
CA GLN A 433 5.19 6.73 32.67
C GLN A 433 5.83 5.95 31.53
N TYR A 434 5.63 4.62 31.49
CA TYR A 434 6.16 3.79 30.41
C TYR A 434 5.51 4.09 29.07
N LEU A 435 4.16 4.17 29.02
CA LEU A 435 3.41 4.38 27.79
C LEU A 435 3.61 5.79 27.21
N GLU A 436 3.74 6.82 28.04
CA GLU A 436 4.10 8.17 27.57
C GLU A 436 5.49 8.19 26.94
N ARG A 437 6.47 7.55 27.60
CA ARG A 437 7.86 7.49 27.11
C ARG A 437 7.98 6.70 25.81
N SER A 438 7.13 5.70 25.58
CA SER A 438 7.15 4.89 24.36
C SER A 438 6.82 5.71 23.11
N ARG A 439 6.09 6.83 23.25
CA ARG A 439 5.62 7.66 22.15
C ARG A 439 4.90 6.84 21.06
N THR A 440 4.24 5.75 21.46
CA THR A 440 3.60 4.83 20.52
C THR A 440 2.50 5.48 19.69
N ALA A 441 2.41 5.10 18.42
CA ALA A 441 1.27 5.37 17.56
C ALA A 441 0.27 4.19 17.53
N ASP A 442 0.58 3.06 18.19
CA ASP A 442 -0.32 1.91 18.25
C ASP A 442 -1.60 2.24 19.02
N PRO A 443 -2.78 2.18 18.38
CA PRO A 443 -4.04 2.57 19.02
C PRO A 443 -4.43 1.71 20.22
N ASN A 444 -4.00 0.44 20.28
CA ASN A 444 -4.29 -0.44 21.42
C ASN A 444 -3.48 -0.02 22.67
N SER A 445 -2.21 0.30 22.49
CA SER A 445 -1.36 0.82 23.56
C SER A 445 -1.85 2.18 24.07
N LEU A 446 -2.31 3.03 23.15
CA LEU A 446 -2.96 4.30 23.49
C LEU A 446 -4.26 4.11 24.26
N PHE A 447 -5.03 3.07 23.98
CA PHE A 447 -6.22 2.72 24.74
C PHE A 447 -5.88 2.40 26.22
N LEU A 448 -4.80 1.64 26.47
CA LEU A 448 -4.33 1.38 27.83
C LEU A 448 -3.91 2.66 28.53
N LEU A 449 -3.23 3.57 27.83
CA LEU A 449 -2.82 4.87 28.36
C LEU A 449 -4.04 5.74 28.70
N CYS A 450 -5.03 5.77 27.82
CA CYS A 450 -6.29 6.50 28.00
C CYS A 450 -7.04 6.01 29.26
N ASP A 451 -7.24 4.69 29.41
CA ASP A 451 -7.90 4.13 30.60
C ASP A 451 -7.08 4.40 31.87
N ALA A 452 -5.75 4.28 31.82
CA ALA A 452 -4.87 4.61 32.94
C ALA A 452 -5.00 6.08 33.37
N TYR A 453 -5.07 7.02 32.42
CA TYR A 453 -5.32 8.43 32.71
C TYR A 453 -6.66 8.65 33.41
N PHE A 454 -7.73 8.02 32.93
CA PHE A 454 -9.02 8.10 33.60
C PHE A 454 -8.96 7.58 35.04
N ARG A 455 -8.28 6.44 35.27
CA ARG A 455 -8.16 5.84 36.62
C ARG A 455 -7.41 6.70 37.61
N VAL A 456 -6.46 7.51 37.14
CA VAL A 456 -5.73 8.47 38.02
C VAL A 456 -6.30 9.88 38.01
N GLY A 457 -7.46 10.11 37.37
CA GLY A 457 -8.15 11.40 37.35
C GLY A 457 -7.59 12.43 36.37
N LYS A 458 -6.68 12.08 35.49
CA LYS A 458 -6.12 12.94 34.43
C LYS A 458 -7.08 13.03 33.24
N LYS A 459 -8.28 13.61 33.48
CA LYS A 459 -9.40 13.60 32.52
C LYS A 459 -9.04 14.28 31.19
N GLN A 460 -8.35 15.41 31.20
CA GLN A 460 -8.00 16.13 29.97
C GLN A 460 -7.03 15.32 29.08
N ASP A 461 -6.02 14.68 29.69
CA ASP A 461 -5.08 13.83 28.99
C ASP A 461 -5.77 12.59 28.41
N ALA A 462 -6.73 12.01 29.14
CA ALA A 462 -7.55 10.89 28.67
C ALA A 462 -8.40 11.28 27.46
N LEU A 463 -9.09 12.43 27.50
CA LEU A 463 -9.90 12.91 26.37
C LEU A 463 -9.06 13.20 25.13
N LEU A 464 -7.92 13.89 25.29
CA LEU A 464 -6.99 14.15 24.20
C LEU A 464 -6.48 12.83 23.60
N THR A 465 -6.12 11.85 24.44
CA THR A 465 -5.69 10.53 23.99
C THR A 465 -6.79 9.79 23.22
N THR A 466 -8.07 9.94 23.64
CA THR A 466 -9.22 9.39 22.91
C THR A 466 -9.32 9.94 21.49
N GLU A 467 -9.13 11.25 21.32
CA GLU A 467 -9.16 11.87 20.00
C GLU A 467 -8.00 11.38 19.12
N VAL A 468 -6.81 11.22 19.70
CA VAL A 468 -5.65 10.63 19.01
C VAL A 468 -5.94 9.17 18.58
N ILE A 469 -6.56 8.35 19.46
CA ILE A 469 -6.94 6.98 19.12
C ILE A 469 -7.92 6.98 17.94
N ARG A 470 -8.94 7.85 17.97
CA ARG A 470 -9.91 7.96 16.88
C ARG A 470 -9.26 8.38 15.55
N ALA A 471 -8.28 9.28 15.62
CA ALA A 471 -7.54 9.70 14.43
C ALA A 471 -6.65 8.61 13.83
N LEU A 472 -6.00 7.80 14.67
CA LEU A 472 -5.04 6.79 14.24
C LEU A 472 -5.69 5.41 13.98
N GLY A 473 -6.77 5.09 14.69
CA GLY A 473 -7.43 3.77 14.66
C GLY A 473 -8.84 3.80 14.04
N ALA A 474 -9.15 4.78 13.19
CA ALA A 474 -10.48 4.99 12.63
C ALA A 474 -11.04 3.79 11.84
N ASP A 475 -10.20 2.94 11.32
CA ASP A 475 -10.53 1.70 10.59
C ASP A 475 -10.77 0.48 11.52
N GLN A 476 -10.44 0.58 12.80
CA GLN A 476 -10.55 -0.50 13.80
C GLN A 476 -11.86 -0.40 14.59
N ARG A 477 -12.94 -0.89 14.02
CA ARG A 477 -14.29 -0.80 14.60
C ARG A 477 -14.38 -1.30 16.04
N THR A 478 -13.82 -2.46 16.35
CA THR A 478 -13.82 -3.05 17.71
C THR A 478 -13.13 -2.17 18.74
N LEU A 479 -12.06 -1.50 18.36
CA LEU A 479 -11.36 -0.55 19.22
C LEU A 479 -12.21 0.69 19.46
N MET A 480 -12.87 1.21 18.42
CA MET A 480 -13.75 2.38 18.55
C MET A 480 -14.93 2.09 19.47
N ASP A 481 -15.55 0.92 19.36
CA ASP A 481 -16.60 0.48 20.28
C ASP A 481 -16.09 0.42 21.73
N SER A 482 -14.87 -0.06 21.94
CA SER A 482 -14.22 -0.11 23.26
C SER A 482 -13.93 1.28 23.85
N VAL A 483 -13.49 2.21 23.01
CA VAL A 483 -13.27 3.61 23.39
C VAL A 483 -14.58 4.28 23.80
N ASP A 484 -15.65 4.07 23.04
CA ASP A 484 -16.97 4.64 23.36
C ASP A 484 -17.55 4.05 24.65
N GLU A 485 -17.34 2.76 24.90
CA GLU A 485 -17.73 2.13 26.16
C GLU A 485 -16.92 2.68 27.35
N LEU A 486 -15.62 2.87 27.17
CA LEU A 486 -14.74 3.49 28.17
C LEU A 486 -15.25 4.88 28.55
N LEU A 487 -15.53 5.73 27.56
CA LEU A 487 -16.05 7.08 27.78
C LEU A 487 -17.40 7.08 28.54
N LYS A 488 -18.34 6.21 28.15
CA LYS A 488 -19.62 6.04 28.83
C LYS A 488 -19.44 5.66 30.30
N ARG A 489 -18.50 4.76 30.60
CA ARG A 489 -18.18 4.30 31.96
C ARG A 489 -17.73 5.47 32.83
N TYR A 490 -16.84 6.30 32.33
CA TYR A 490 -16.32 7.43 33.11
C TYR A 490 -17.26 8.62 33.19
N GLN A 491 -18.13 8.86 32.20
CA GLN A 491 -19.20 9.85 32.25
C GLN A 491 -20.29 9.46 33.25
N SER A 492 -20.60 8.17 33.39
CA SER A 492 -21.61 7.70 34.36
C SER A 492 -21.12 7.64 35.79
N SER A 493 -19.80 7.67 36.03
CA SER A 493 -19.18 7.65 37.37
C SER A 493 -19.00 9.04 38.00
N GLU A 494 -19.26 10.12 37.24
CA GLU A 494 -19.29 11.49 37.83
C GLU A 494 -20.51 11.63 38.75
N PRO A 495 -20.33 12.09 40.04
CA PRO A 495 -21.43 12.46 40.86
C PRO A 495 -22.22 13.57 40.14
N ARG A 496 -23.51 13.38 39.90
CA ARG A 496 -24.38 14.43 39.38
C ARG A 496 -24.22 15.63 40.29
N SER A 497 -23.53 16.67 39.79
CA SER A 497 -23.53 17.95 40.45
C SER A 497 -24.99 18.39 40.56
N GLU A 498 -25.50 18.44 41.77
CA GLU A 498 -26.80 19.03 42.07
C GLU A 498 -26.86 20.43 41.45
N ARG A 499 -27.86 20.60 40.58
CA ARG A 499 -28.21 21.91 40.04
C ARG A 499 -28.88 22.77 41.12
#